data_a55c6499dab22d04a25d82a7ca20ed83
#
_entry.id   a55c6499dab22d04a25d82a7ca20ed83
#
_cell.length_a   1.000
_cell.length_b   1.000
_cell.length_c   1.000
_cell.angle_alpha   90.00
_cell.angle_beta   90.00
_cell.angle_gamma   90.00
#
_symmetry.space_group_name_H-M   'P 1'
#
loop_
_entity.id
_entity.type
_entity.pdbx_description
1 polymer ?
#
loop_
_entity_poly.entity_id
_entity_poly.type
_entity_poly.pdbx_seq_one_letter_code
_entity_poly.pdbx_strand_id
1 'polypeptide(L)'
;ILPEQGSIPRLDRMIVLFKQLQDCNRKYRNINQDNHTLTAILCELYSQLYLSGSKTTMKGEQMQLYTDIVDYISWRIRENIRVSEIAAYFGYNEKYITTFFKKSSGVSLKSYILSRKMELAQALLTDTNLPIAQIGYEIGFSDNHNFSSAFKKVTGQSPSAYRNSYAERMLFHQ
;
A
#
# COMPACT_ATOMS: atom_id res chain seq x y z
N ILE A 1 16.97 2.94 -28.03
CA ILE A 1 18.07 3.86 -27.68
C ILE A 1 17.41 5.06 -27.01
N LEU A 2 17.81 5.37 -25.79
CA LEU A 2 17.31 6.55 -25.08
C LEU A 2 17.97 7.81 -25.67
N PRO A 3 17.25 8.93 -25.82
CA PRO A 3 17.85 10.17 -26.30
C PRO A 3 18.87 10.71 -25.28
N GLU A 4 19.96 11.29 -25.76
CA GLU A 4 21.01 11.87 -24.91
C GLU A 4 20.53 13.09 -24.12
N GLN A 5 19.51 13.79 -24.61
CA GLN A 5 18.87 14.93 -23.96
C GLN A 5 17.37 14.87 -24.15
N GLY A 6 16.60 15.19 -23.12
CA GLY A 6 15.15 15.23 -23.17
C GLY A 6 14.55 15.73 -21.86
N SER A 7 13.30 16.19 -21.90
CA SER A 7 12.54 16.50 -20.71
C SER A 7 11.74 15.27 -20.28
N ILE A 8 11.65 15.05 -18.98
CA ILE A 8 10.79 14.03 -18.37
C ILE A 8 9.48 14.74 -17.99
N PRO A 9 8.37 14.51 -18.71
CA PRO A 9 7.13 15.26 -18.51
C PRO A 9 6.55 15.08 -17.09
N ARG A 10 6.78 13.92 -16.47
CA ARG A 10 6.27 13.57 -15.14
C ARG A 10 7.41 13.21 -14.19
N LEU A 11 8.23 14.22 -13.89
CA LEU A 11 9.36 14.05 -12.97
C LEU A 11 8.93 13.63 -11.56
N ASP A 12 7.78 14.09 -11.10
CA ASP A 12 7.16 13.70 -9.84
C ASP A 12 6.99 12.18 -9.71
N ARG A 13 6.48 11.54 -10.76
CA ARG A 13 6.31 10.08 -10.81
C ARG A 13 7.65 9.36 -10.77
N MET A 14 8.64 9.86 -11.47
CA MET A 14 9.99 9.29 -11.44
C MET A 14 10.62 9.38 -10.07
N ILE A 15 10.45 10.53 -9.38
CA ILE A 15 10.94 10.72 -8.00
C ILE A 15 10.30 9.71 -7.06
N VAL A 16 8.99 9.46 -7.18
CA VAL A 16 8.27 8.46 -6.37
C VAL A 16 8.87 7.07 -6.57
N LEU A 17 9.04 6.63 -7.82
CA LEU A 17 9.59 5.31 -8.13
C LEU A 17 11.05 5.15 -7.64
N PHE A 18 11.88 6.18 -7.78
CA PHE A 18 13.25 6.17 -7.25
C PHE A 18 13.29 6.11 -5.72
N LYS A 19 12.39 6.82 -5.03
CA LYS A 19 12.26 6.71 -3.57
C LYS A 19 11.86 5.29 -3.15
N GLN A 20 10.91 4.68 -3.85
CA GLN A 20 10.51 3.28 -3.62
C GLN A 20 11.69 2.32 -3.77
N LEU A 21 12.50 2.48 -4.83
CA LEU A 21 13.70 1.67 -5.04
C LEU A 21 14.72 1.84 -3.91
N GLN A 22 14.98 3.08 -3.50
CA GLN A 22 15.89 3.38 -2.39
C GLN A 22 15.41 2.76 -1.07
N ASP A 23 14.12 2.84 -0.78
CA ASP A 23 13.53 2.29 0.44
C ASP A 23 13.54 0.75 0.41
N CYS A 24 13.26 0.12 -0.73
CA CYS A 24 13.39 -1.32 -0.91
C CYS A 24 14.81 -1.79 -0.61
N ASN A 25 15.79 -1.15 -1.21
CA ASN A 25 17.21 -1.51 -1.02
C ASN A 25 17.68 -1.31 0.43
N ARG A 26 17.21 -0.25 1.11
CA ARG A 26 17.54 0.02 2.52
C ARG A 26 16.95 -1.01 3.49
N LYS A 27 15.68 -1.44 3.28
CA LYS A 27 14.94 -2.22 4.26
C LYS A 27 14.99 -3.73 4.02
N TYR A 28 14.95 -4.16 2.78
CA TYR A 28 14.66 -5.57 2.47
C TYR A 28 15.81 -6.30 1.78
N ARG A 29 16.74 -5.59 1.10
CA ARG A 29 17.82 -6.16 0.29
C ARG A 29 17.35 -7.36 -0.57
N ASN A 30 16.14 -7.26 -1.11
CA ASN A 30 15.51 -8.32 -1.89
C ASN A 30 15.64 -8.02 -3.38
N ILE A 31 16.53 -8.75 -4.04
CA ILE A 31 16.87 -8.56 -5.46
C ILE A 31 15.64 -8.67 -6.40
N ASN A 32 14.66 -9.51 -6.06
CA ASN A 32 13.46 -9.66 -6.87
C ASN A 32 12.57 -8.41 -6.79
N GLN A 33 12.48 -7.80 -5.61
CA GLN A 33 11.69 -6.60 -5.38
C GLN A 33 12.36 -5.37 -5.99
N ASP A 34 13.70 -5.31 -5.92
CA ASP A 34 14.49 -4.28 -6.59
C ASP A 34 14.34 -4.38 -8.12
N ASN A 35 14.41 -5.58 -8.69
CA ASN A 35 14.20 -5.82 -10.11
C ASN A 35 12.78 -5.42 -10.56
N HIS A 36 11.75 -5.72 -9.77
CA HIS A 36 10.38 -5.31 -10.09
C HIS A 36 10.24 -3.77 -10.12
N THR A 37 10.80 -3.10 -9.13
CA THR A 37 10.77 -1.62 -9.05
C THR A 37 11.58 -0.99 -10.18
N LEU A 38 12.75 -1.55 -10.51
CA LEU A 38 13.57 -1.11 -11.65
C LEU A 38 12.82 -1.27 -12.98
N THR A 39 12.13 -2.40 -13.17
CA THR A 39 11.30 -2.63 -14.35
C THR A 39 10.19 -1.60 -14.44
N ALA A 40 9.51 -1.28 -13.34
CA ALA A 40 8.49 -0.23 -13.29
C ALA A 40 9.04 1.15 -13.69
N ILE A 41 10.26 1.50 -13.22
CA ILE A 41 10.96 2.74 -13.61
C ILE A 41 11.21 2.77 -15.11
N LEU A 42 11.73 1.68 -15.67
CA LEU A 42 12.03 1.60 -17.11
C LEU A 42 10.77 1.67 -17.97
N CYS A 43 9.69 0.99 -17.56
CA CYS A 43 8.39 1.05 -18.24
C CYS A 43 7.80 2.46 -18.20
N GLU A 44 7.89 3.15 -17.06
CA GLU A 44 7.41 4.53 -16.92
C GLU A 44 8.23 5.49 -17.80
N LEU A 45 9.55 5.38 -17.80
CA LEU A 45 10.43 6.15 -18.68
C LEU A 45 10.09 5.93 -20.16
N TYR A 46 9.94 4.67 -20.56
CA TYR A 46 9.56 4.32 -21.92
C TYR A 46 8.20 4.94 -22.29
N SER A 47 7.21 4.82 -21.40
CA SER A 47 5.88 5.40 -21.58
C SER A 47 5.96 6.92 -21.78
N GLN A 48 6.73 7.62 -20.92
CA GLN A 48 6.84 9.07 -20.99
C GLN A 48 7.59 9.55 -22.25
N LEU A 49 8.60 8.82 -22.71
CA LEU A 49 9.43 9.22 -23.86
C LEU A 49 8.79 8.86 -25.20
N TYR A 50 8.10 7.73 -25.31
CA TYR A 50 7.67 7.17 -26.58
C TYR A 50 6.15 7.09 -26.76
N LEU A 51 5.36 7.02 -25.65
CA LEU A 51 3.91 6.89 -25.73
C LEU A 51 3.18 8.20 -25.38
N SER A 52 3.86 9.21 -24.86
CA SER A 52 3.27 10.48 -24.39
C SER A 52 2.89 11.45 -25.52
N GLY A 53 2.59 10.95 -26.69
CA GLY A 53 1.88 11.75 -27.71
C GLY A 53 0.41 12.04 -27.38
N SER A 54 -0.13 11.41 -26.35
CA SER A 54 -1.49 11.62 -25.85
C SER A 54 -1.44 12.52 -24.62
N LYS A 55 -2.03 13.71 -24.71
CA LYS A 55 -2.26 14.61 -23.56
C LYS A 55 -2.94 13.82 -22.45
N THR A 56 -2.19 13.53 -21.38
CA THR A 56 -2.76 12.94 -20.16
C THR A 56 -3.82 13.93 -19.66
N THR A 57 -5.08 13.53 -19.73
CA THR A 57 -6.16 14.39 -19.26
C THR A 57 -6.04 14.51 -17.74
N MET A 58 -6.47 15.63 -17.14
CA MET A 58 -6.48 15.84 -15.66
C MET A 58 -7.07 14.62 -14.92
N LYS A 59 -7.99 13.90 -15.56
CA LYS A 59 -8.58 12.66 -15.04
C LYS A 59 -7.56 11.50 -14.99
N GLY A 60 -6.64 11.43 -15.94
CA GLY A 60 -5.56 10.42 -15.96
C GLY A 60 -4.54 10.65 -14.84
N GLU A 61 -4.16 11.90 -14.57
CA GLU A 61 -3.23 12.25 -13.47
C GLU A 61 -3.83 11.94 -12.09
N GLN A 62 -5.13 12.23 -11.93
CA GLN A 62 -5.83 11.88 -10.70
C GLN A 62 -5.92 10.37 -10.49
N MET A 63 -6.21 9.59 -11.53
CA MET A 63 -6.22 8.14 -11.45
C MET A 63 -4.84 7.59 -11.11
N GLN A 64 -3.79 8.15 -11.70
CA GLN A 64 -2.42 7.74 -11.40
C GLN A 64 -2.04 8.05 -9.94
N LEU A 65 -2.32 9.25 -9.45
CA LEU A 65 -2.06 9.61 -8.04
C LEU A 65 -2.81 8.66 -7.08
N TYR A 66 -4.06 8.31 -7.40
CA TYR A 66 -4.81 7.34 -6.62
C TYR A 66 -4.11 5.98 -6.57
N THR A 67 -3.71 5.45 -7.73
CA THR A 67 -2.99 4.18 -7.85
C THR A 67 -1.68 4.23 -7.06
N ASP A 68 -0.92 5.30 -7.18
CA ASP A 68 0.35 5.48 -6.48
C ASP A 68 0.19 5.48 -4.96
N ILE A 69 -0.89 6.10 -4.44
CA ILE A 69 -1.21 6.07 -3.00
C ILE A 69 -1.57 4.65 -2.56
N VAL A 70 -2.36 3.91 -3.34
CA VAL A 70 -2.73 2.52 -3.05
C VAL A 70 -1.49 1.62 -3.04
N ASP A 71 -0.59 1.77 -4.01
CA ASP A 71 0.66 1.02 -4.09
C ASP A 71 1.58 1.33 -2.91
N TYR A 72 1.70 2.61 -2.54
CA TYR A 72 2.46 3.02 -1.37
C TYR A 72 1.95 2.36 -0.09
N ILE A 73 0.62 2.36 0.12
CA ILE A 73 -0.01 1.72 1.28
C ILE A 73 0.25 0.21 1.27
N SER A 74 0.06 -0.44 0.13
CA SER A 74 0.24 -1.89 -0.02
C SER A 74 1.67 -2.31 0.29
N TRP A 75 2.63 -1.54 -0.19
CA TRP A 75 4.04 -1.79 0.06
C TRP A 75 4.44 -1.63 1.54
N ARG A 76 3.87 -0.62 2.23
CA ARG A 76 4.17 -0.32 3.64
C ARG A 76 3.13 -0.85 4.63
N ILE A 77 2.25 -1.77 4.21
CA ILE A 77 1.08 -2.21 4.99
C ILE A 77 1.44 -2.79 6.37
N ARG A 78 2.64 -3.33 6.53
CA ARG A 78 3.16 -3.87 7.79
C ARG A 78 3.68 -2.79 8.76
N GLU A 79 3.77 -1.55 8.32
CA GLU A 79 4.27 -0.44 9.13
C GLU A 79 3.11 0.36 9.75
N ASN A 80 3.42 1.19 10.75
CA ASN A 80 2.48 2.18 11.26
C ASN A 80 2.43 3.38 10.31
N ILE A 81 1.55 3.34 9.30
CA ILE A 81 1.43 4.36 8.26
C ILE A 81 0.62 5.55 8.79
N ARG A 82 1.21 6.74 8.74
CA ARG A 82 0.52 8.01 9.06
C ARG A 82 0.13 8.73 7.78
N VAL A 83 -1.01 9.42 7.83
CA VAL A 83 -1.49 10.24 6.68
C VAL A 83 -0.51 11.34 6.33
N SER A 84 0.13 11.96 7.34
CA SER A 84 1.17 12.96 7.16
C SER A 84 2.37 12.44 6.38
N GLU A 85 2.77 11.18 6.59
CA GLU A 85 3.86 10.54 5.86
C GLU A 85 3.50 10.32 4.39
N ILE A 86 2.26 9.89 4.11
CA ILE A 86 1.75 9.75 2.73
C ILE A 86 1.76 11.12 2.05
N ALA A 87 1.21 12.14 2.71
CA ALA A 87 1.15 13.49 2.16
C ALA A 87 2.54 14.05 1.84
N ALA A 88 3.48 13.92 2.77
CA ALA A 88 4.87 14.35 2.59
C ALA A 88 5.57 13.58 1.47
N TYR A 89 5.31 12.27 1.34
CA TYR A 89 5.92 11.42 0.33
C TYR A 89 5.53 11.85 -1.09
N PHE A 90 4.25 12.21 -1.30
CA PHE A 90 3.74 12.66 -2.59
C PHE A 90 3.87 14.19 -2.82
N GLY A 91 4.40 14.94 -1.85
CA GLY A 91 4.58 16.39 -1.97
C GLY A 91 3.29 17.20 -1.83
N TYR A 92 2.27 16.65 -1.18
CA TYR A 92 0.99 17.31 -0.92
C TYR A 92 0.76 17.59 0.57
N ASN A 93 -0.20 18.44 0.89
CA ASN A 93 -0.67 18.58 2.27
C ASN A 93 -1.69 17.49 2.64
N GLU A 94 -1.83 17.19 3.94
CA GLU A 94 -2.72 16.14 4.44
C GLU A 94 -4.19 16.35 4.06
N LYS A 95 -4.66 17.61 4.08
CA LYS A 95 -6.04 17.96 3.76
C LYS A 95 -6.35 17.62 2.29
N TYR A 96 -5.42 17.93 1.40
CA TYR A 96 -5.57 17.59 -0.02
C TYR A 96 -5.63 16.08 -0.21
N ILE A 97 -4.64 15.33 0.30
CA ILE A 97 -4.57 13.87 0.14
C ILE A 97 -5.81 13.18 0.72
N THR A 98 -6.26 13.56 1.91
CA THR A 98 -7.45 12.95 2.53
C THR A 98 -8.72 13.23 1.74
N THR A 99 -8.90 14.47 1.28
CA THR A 99 -10.07 14.86 0.48
C THR A 99 -10.05 14.20 -0.88
N PHE A 100 -8.90 14.22 -1.55
CA PHE A 100 -8.67 13.58 -2.84
C PHE A 100 -8.97 12.08 -2.77
N PHE A 101 -8.34 11.37 -1.82
CA PHE A 101 -8.52 9.93 -1.68
C PHE A 101 -9.98 9.55 -1.42
N LYS A 102 -10.66 10.27 -0.50
CA LYS A 102 -12.07 10.04 -0.21
C LYS A 102 -12.95 10.27 -1.43
N LYS A 103 -12.67 11.31 -2.23
CA LYS A 103 -13.42 11.59 -3.46
C LYS A 103 -13.21 10.49 -4.51
N SER A 104 -12.00 9.94 -4.61
CA SER A 104 -11.65 8.91 -5.60
C SER A 104 -12.11 7.50 -5.23
N SER A 105 -12.06 7.15 -3.93
CA SER A 105 -12.36 5.78 -3.44
C SER A 105 -13.72 5.64 -2.75
N GLY A 106 -14.38 6.75 -2.38
CA GLY A 106 -15.60 6.74 -1.57
C GLY A 106 -15.36 6.56 -0.07
N VAL A 107 -14.17 6.12 0.36
CA VAL A 107 -13.83 5.85 1.77
C VAL A 107 -12.69 6.74 2.25
N SER A 108 -12.60 6.98 3.58
CA SER A 108 -11.50 7.75 4.11
C SER A 108 -10.16 7.00 3.98
N LEU A 109 -9.06 7.73 3.79
CA LEU A 109 -7.73 7.14 3.69
C LEU A 109 -7.37 6.30 4.94
N LYS A 110 -7.73 6.77 6.15
CA LYS A 110 -7.54 6.01 7.39
C LYS A 110 -8.34 4.71 7.41
N SER A 111 -9.60 4.74 6.97
CA SER A 111 -10.45 3.54 6.89
C SER A 111 -9.92 2.55 5.86
N TYR A 112 -9.42 3.04 4.74
CA TYR A 112 -8.80 2.20 3.71
C TYR A 112 -7.56 1.47 4.25
N ILE A 113 -6.63 2.22 4.88
CA ILE A 113 -5.42 1.62 5.49
C ILE A 113 -5.82 0.56 6.53
N LEU A 114 -6.79 0.88 7.38
CA LEU A 114 -7.25 -0.05 8.41
C LEU A 114 -7.85 -1.32 7.79
N SER A 115 -8.72 -1.19 6.77
CA SER A 115 -9.31 -2.34 6.07
C SER A 115 -8.22 -3.25 5.49
N ARG A 116 -7.24 -2.68 4.77
CA ARG A 116 -6.13 -3.45 4.19
C ARG A 116 -5.29 -4.17 5.25
N LYS A 117 -5.05 -3.54 6.42
CA LYS A 117 -4.39 -4.19 7.56
C LYS A 117 -5.20 -5.36 8.10
N MET A 118 -6.51 -5.21 8.20
CA MET A 118 -7.40 -6.28 8.69
C MET A 118 -7.48 -7.46 7.70
N GLU A 119 -7.48 -7.19 6.41
CA GLU A 119 -7.38 -8.25 5.38
C GLU A 119 -6.08 -9.05 5.53
N LEU A 120 -4.94 -8.38 5.72
CA LEU A 120 -3.66 -9.05 5.98
C LEU A 120 -3.69 -9.83 7.30
N ALA A 121 -4.32 -9.28 8.36
CA ALA A 121 -4.47 -9.97 9.63
C ALA A 121 -5.32 -11.24 9.48
N GLN A 122 -6.41 -11.18 8.71
CA GLN A 122 -7.25 -12.35 8.43
C GLN A 122 -6.44 -13.47 7.75
N ALA A 123 -5.66 -13.15 6.73
CA ALA A 123 -4.78 -14.11 6.07
C ALA A 123 -3.75 -14.72 7.05
N LEU A 124 -3.07 -13.89 7.86
CA LEU A 124 -2.12 -14.38 8.86
C LEU A 124 -2.78 -15.27 9.94
N LEU A 125 -4.02 -14.97 10.33
CA LEU A 125 -4.77 -15.76 11.30
C LEU A 125 -5.16 -17.14 10.78
N THR A 126 -5.42 -17.27 9.46
CA THR A 126 -5.82 -18.53 8.81
C THR A 126 -4.64 -19.35 8.33
N ASP A 127 -3.61 -18.70 7.80
CA ASP A 127 -2.51 -19.35 7.09
C ASP A 127 -1.31 -19.65 8.00
N THR A 128 -1.31 -19.15 9.24
CA THR A 128 -0.20 -19.31 10.17
C THR A 128 -0.65 -19.64 11.59
N ASN A 129 0.27 -20.24 12.37
CA ASN A 129 0.09 -20.49 13.80
C ASN A 129 0.69 -19.36 14.67
N LEU A 130 0.96 -18.19 14.10
CA LEU A 130 1.55 -17.08 14.86
C LEU A 130 0.65 -16.66 16.03
N PRO A 131 1.21 -16.32 17.19
CA PRO A 131 0.46 -15.73 18.30
C PRO A 131 -0.30 -14.47 17.82
N ILE A 132 -1.51 -14.27 18.35
CA ILE A 132 -2.35 -13.13 17.95
C ILE A 132 -1.65 -11.79 18.19
N ALA A 133 -0.93 -11.67 19.32
CA ALA A 133 -0.13 -10.48 19.62
C ALA A 133 0.96 -10.23 18.57
N GLN A 134 1.62 -11.29 18.12
CA GLN A 134 2.65 -11.18 17.07
C GLN A 134 2.06 -10.73 15.75
N ILE A 135 0.87 -11.25 15.36
CA ILE A 135 0.18 -10.77 14.15
C ILE A 135 -0.10 -9.27 14.24
N GLY A 136 -0.56 -8.78 15.42
CA GLY A 136 -0.77 -7.35 15.63
C GLY A 136 0.51 -6.53 15.37
N TYR A 137 1.65 -6.96 15.91
CA TYR A 137 2.94 -6.31 15.66
C TYR A 137 3.39 -6.39 14.20
N GLU A 138 3.23 -7.55 13.55
CA GLU A 138 3.57 -7.77 12.13
C GLU A 138 2.83 -6.83 11.17
N ILE A 139 1.64 -6.38 11.53
CA ILE A 139 0.86 -5.44 10.73
C ILE A 139 0.95 -4.00 11.24
N GLY A 140 1.91 -3.71 12.12
CA GLY A 140 2.25 -2.36 12.57
C GLY A 140 1.37 -1.79 13.68
N PHE A 141 0.74 -2.63 14.52
CA PHE A 141 0.14 -2.18 15.77
C PHE A 141 1.18 -2.25 16.89
N SER A 142 1.23 -1.22 17.70
CA SER A 142 2.12 -1.15 18.87
C SER A 142 1.55 -1.88 20.11
N ASP A 143 0.28 -2.22 20.08
CA ASP A 143 -0.44 -2.79 21.20
C ASP A 143 -1.51 -3.79 20.73
N ASN A 144 -1.52 -4.96 21.38
CA ASN A 144 -2.44 -6.07 21.07
C ASN A 144 -3.90 -5.73 21.36
N HIS A 145 -4.19 -4.90 22.38
CA HIS A 145 -5.55 -4.50 22.72
C HIS A 145 -6.14 -3.62 21.61
N ASN A 146 -5.36 -2.66 21.13
CA ASN A 146 -5.73 -1.80 19.99
C ASN A 146 -5.94 -2.61 18.72
N PHE A 147 -5.06 -3.59 18.44
CA PHE A 147 -5.25 -4.51 17.34
C PHE A 147 -6.56 -5.30 17.45
N SER A 148 -6.78 -5.97 18.56
CA SER A 148 -7.95 -6.82 18.78
C SER A 148 -9.26 -6.03 18.69
N SER A 149 -9.29 -4.82 19.23
CA SER A 149 -10.43 -3.89 19.17
C SER A 149 -10.69 -3.43 17.74
N ALA A 150 -9.66 -3.05 17.01
CA ALA A 150 -9.76 -2.64 15.61
C ALA A 150 -10.23 -3.81 14.71
N PHE A 151 -9.67 -5.00 14.93
CA PHE A 151 -10.04 -6.20 14.19
C PHE A 151 -11.52 -6.55 14.43
N LYS A 152 -11.97 -6.58 15.68
CA LYS A 152 -13.38 -6.85 16.01
C LYS A 152 -14.32 -5.79 15.43
N LYS A 153 -13.92 -4.53 15.41
CA LYS A 153 -14.71 -3.45 14.82
C LYS A 153 -14.92 -3.63 13.31
N VAL A 154 -13.90 -4.11 12.60
CA VAL A 154 -13.94 -4.28 11.13
C VAL A 154 -14.59 -5.61 10.73
N THR A 155 -14.27 -6.71 11.44
CA THR A 155 -14.68 -8.07 11.05
C THR A 155 -15.89 -8.59 11.81
N GLY A 156 -16.31 -7.92 12.88
CA GLY A 156 -17.39 -8.35 13.77
C GLY A 156 -16.98 -9.37 14.82
N GLN A 157 -15.79 -9.98 14.73
CA GLN A 157 -15.29 -11.01 15.63
C GLN A 157 -13.92 -10.66 16.20
N SER A 158 -13.59 -11.20 17.39
CA SER A 158 -12.23 -11.09 17.90
C SER A 158 -11.26 -11.93 17.06
N PRO A 159 -9.94 -11.61 17.03
CA PRO A 159 -8.95 -12.40 16.29
C PRO A 159 -8.94 -13.87 16.68
N SER A 160 -9.10 -14.20 17.97
CA SER A 160 -9.17 -15.58 18.45
C SER A 160 -10.44 -16.31 17.98
N ALA A 161 -11.60 -15.64 18.07
CA ALA A 161 -12.85 -16.22 17.59
C ALA A 161 -12.80 -16.44 16.07
N TYR A 162 -12.22 -15.52 15.32
CA TYR A 162 -12.05 -15.64 13.87
C TYR A 162 -11.19 -16.86 13.51
N ARG A 163 -10.03 -17.03 14.16
CA ARG A 163 -9.15 -18.20 13.97
C ARG A 163 -9.84 -19.51 14.26
N ASN A 164 -10.54 -19.60 15.41
CA ASN A 164 -11.23 -20.82 15.84
C ASN A 164 -12.36 -21.19 14.88
N SER A 165 -13.18 -20.22 14.47
CA SER A 165 -14.27 -20.46 13.52
C SER A 165 -13.79 -20.87 12.13
N TYR A 166 -12.60 -20.47 11.74
CA TYR A 166 -11.97 -20.93 10.49
C TYR A 166 -11.49 -22.38 10.63
N ALA A 167 -10.80 -22.72 11.71
CA ALA A 167 -10.33 -24.08 11.98
C ALA A 167 -11.50 -25.07 12.06
N GLU A 168 -12.59 -24.72 12.73
CA GLU A 168 -13.80 -25.56 12.79
C GLU A 168 -14.38 -25.81 11.39
N ARG A 169 -14.51 -24.78 10.56
CA ARG A 169 -15.00 -24.94 9.18
C ARG A 169 -14.15 -25.89 8.35
N MET A 170 -12.82 -25.85 8.50
CA MET A 170 -11.91 -26.74 7.78
C MET A 170 -12.05 -28.20 8.24
N LEU A 171 -12.38 -28.47 9.50
CA LEU A 171 -12.60 -29.82 10.03
C LEU A 171 -13.95 -30.45 9.58
N PHE A 172 -14.97 -29.64 9.31
CA PHE A 172 -16.29 -30.12 8.90
C PHE A 172 -16.49 -30.21 7.39
N HIS A 173 -15.50 -29.86 6.58
CA HIS A 173 -15.55 -29.96 5.12
C HIS A 173 -14.59 -31.01 4.54
N GLN A 174 -14.10 -31.94 5.39
CA GLN A 174 -13.46 -33.19 4.99
C GLN A 174 -14.51 -34.33 5.10
#